data_e733c85c9625450d89e3b815c3702a73
#
_entry.id   e733c85c9625450d89e3b815c3702a73
#
_cell.length_a   1.000
_cell.length_b   1.000
_cell.length_c   1.000
_cell.angle_alpha   90.00
_cell.angle_beta   90.00
_cell.angle_gamma   90.00
#
_symmetry.space_group_name_H-M   'P 1'
#
loop_
_entity.id
_entity.type
_entity.pdbx_description
1 polymer ?
#
loop_
_entity_poly.entity_id
_entity_poly.type
_entity_poly.pdbx_seq_one_letter_code
_entity_poly.pdbx_strand_id
1 'polypeptide(L)'
;MIWEAIKARALENCARIAVGVGPSYADKTIECAERAAENGYARVTLVGSKPMDATLDTVVSDTPDVALIQLLRDGRVDGVVRGSLGASSTLRSLKRIMGLDRILRVSLLRAPSGRFFFFAPVGVDEGWTIQDKVELGEKGVLLIRRFGIEPKVGVLSGGRMEDRGRSPRVDKTMDDAEAVAAALRVGGIDAKHASILFEDAINEYEYILAPDGVCGNLMFRALCLVGCGEGYGAPLVGTDIVYVDTSRAGSGYENAICMASALVKGTKA
;
A
#
# COMPACT_ATOMS: atom_id res chain seq x y z
N MET A 1 9.51 15.93 4.56
CA MET A 1 8.12 15.54 4.26
C MET A 1 8.08 14.09 3.80
N ILE A 2 6.98 13.36 3.99
CA ILE A 2 6.86 11.87 3.82
C ILE A 2 7.50 11.37 2.52
N TRP A 3 7.07 11.91 1.37
CA TRP A 3 7.53 11.42 0.07
C TRP A 3 9.02 11.68 -0.19
N GLU A 4 9.55 12.80 0.25
CA GLU A 4 10.97 13.11 0.10
C GLU A 4 11.86 12.15 0.92
N ALA A 5 11.43 11.76 2.12
CA ALA A 5 12.14 10.77 2.92
C ALA A 5 12.14 9.38 2.23
N ILE A 6 11.02 9.01 1.60
CA ILE A 6 10.92 7.76 0.84
C ILE A 6 11.85 7.79 -0.38
N LYS A 7 11.84 8.87 -1.16
CA LYS A 7 12.73 9.04 -2.32
C LYS A 7 14.21 8.98 -1.93
N ALA A 8 14.59 9.73 -0.92
CA ALA A 8 15.98 9.75 -0.44
C ALA A 8 16.46 8.34 -0.08
N ARG A 9 15.63 7.57 0.62
CA ARG A 9 15.93 6.20 1.01
C ARG A 9 15.96 5.23 -0.18
N ALA A 10 15.09 5.43 -1.17
CA ALA A 10 15.11 4.62 -2.40
C ALA A 10 16.39 4.86 -3.19
N LEU A 11 16.84 6.12 -3.30
CA LEU A 11 18.11 6.48 -3.94
C LEU A 11 19.33 5.89 -3.20
N GLU A 12 19.31 5.90 -1.87
CA GLU A 12 20.36 5.29 -1.05
C GLU A 12 20.42 3.78 -1.25
N ASN A 13 19.27 3.09 -1.27
CA ASN A 13 19.21 1.64 -1.39
C ASN A 13 19.49 1.16 -2.83
N CYS A 14 18.94 1.82 -3.82
CA CYS A 14 18.91 1.39 -5.22
C CYS A 14 18.71 -0.14 -5.36
N ALA A 15 17.67 -0.65 -4.70
CA ALA A 15 17.46 -2.07 -4.48
C ALA A 15 17.06 -2.80 -5.78
N ARG A 16 17.22 -4.13 -5.79
CA ARG A 16 16.77 -4.99 -6.90
C ARG A 16 15.27 -5.22 -6.76
N ILE A 17 14.46 -4.66 -7.65
CA ILE A 17 13.01 -4.73 -7.61
C ILE A 17 12.49 -5.42 -8.87
N ALA A 18 11.70 -6.49 -8.72
CA ALA A 18 10.97 -7.06 -9.84
C ALA A 18 9.57 -6.44 -9.94
N VAL A 19 9.15 -6.18 -11.19
CA VAL A 19 7.86 -5.55 -11.50
C VAL A 19 7.07 -6.44 -12.43
N GLY A 20 5.84 -6.75 -12.05
CA GLY A 20 4.94 -7.58 -12.84
C GLY A 20 4.27 -6.82 -13.98
N VAL A 21 4.40 -7.33 -15.20
CA VAL A 21 3.81 -6.77 -16.43
C VAL A 21 2.67 -7.65 -16.89
N GLY A 22 1.44 -7.17 -16.74
CA GLY A 22 0.22 -7.83 -17.20
C GLY A 22 -0.13 -7.45 -18.64
N PRO A 23 -1.05 -8.19 -19.27
CA PRO A 23 -1.43 -7.96 -20.68
C PRO A 23 -2.11 -6.60 -20.91
N SER A 24 -2.77 -6.07 -19.90
CA SER A 24 -3.33 -4.71 -19.92
C SER A 24 -2.33 -3.76 -19.27
N TYR A 25 -2.13 -2.59 -19.85
CA TYR A 25 -1.21 -1.56 -19.37
C TYR A 25 0.28 -1.97 -19.39
N ALA A 26 0.69 -2.87 -20.31
CA ALA A 26 2.07 -3.31 -20.41
C ALA A 26 3.02 -2.13 -20.71
N ASP A 27 2.77 -1.37 -21.76
CA ASP A 27 3.62 -0.24 -22.18
C ASP A 27 3.77 0.78 -21.04
N LYS A 28 2.68 1.17 -20.43
CA LYS A 28 2.70 2.08 -19.27
C LYS A 28 3.51 1.52 -18.09
N THR A 29 3.42 0.21 -17.84
CA THR A 29 4.18 -0.41 -16.74
C THR A 29 5.67 -0.40 -17.06
N ILE A 30 6.05 -0.68 -18.31
CA ILE A 30 7.43 -0.65 -18.79
C ILE A 30 7.99 0.76 -18.69
N GLU A 31 7.32 1.76 -19.26
CA GLU A 31 7.73 3.17 -19.19
C GLU A 31 7.93 3.67 -17.75
N CYS A 32 7.01 3.31 -16.83
CA CYS A 32 7.16 3.68 -15.43
C CYS A 32 8.36 2.99 -14.76
N ALA A 33 8.64 1.74 -15.15
CA ALA A 33 9.77 0.98 -14.63
C ALA A 33 11.11 1.53 -15.14
N GLU A 34 11.18 1.91 -16.42
CA GLU A 34 12.34 2.56 -17.00
C GLU A 34 12.63 3.90 -16.33
N ARG A 35 11.61 4.76 -16.15
CA ARG A 35 11.78 6.02 -15.42
C ARG A 35 12.25 5.80 -13.97
N ALA A 36 11.74 4.78 -13.28
CA ALA A 36 12.20 4.47 -11.94
C ALA A 36 13.69 4.08 -11.88
N ALA A 37 14.16 3.35 -12.90
CA ALA A 37 15.56 2.97 -13.04
C ALA A 37 16.43 4.18 -13.44
N GLU A 38 16.01 4.98 -14.41
CA GLU A 38 16.68 6.21 -14.85
C GLU A 38 16.82 7.23 -13.70
N ASN A 39 15.79 7.35 -12.86
CA ASN A 39 15.82 8.18 -11.65
C ASN A 39 16.67 7.59 -10.52
N GLY A 40 17.26 6.40 -10.70
CA GLY A 40 18.12 5.75 -9.72
C GLY A 40 17.38 5.16 -8.52
N TYR A 41 16.06 5.05 -8.56
CA TYR A 41 15.28 4.52 -7.43
C TYR A 41 15.49 3.03 -7.20
N ALA A 42 15.71 2.24 -8.28
CA ALA A 42 15.87 0.80 -8.19
C ALA A 42 16.60 0.23 -9.41
N ARG A 43 17.20 -0.95 -9.25
CA ARG A 43 17.59 -1.84 -10.35
C ARG A 43 16.39 -2.72 -10.66
N VAL A 44 15.76 -2.51 -11.81
CA VAL A 44 14.46 -3.09 -12.13
C VAL A 44 14.59 -4.30 -13.04
N THR A 45 13.84 -5.37 -12.75
CA THR A 45 13.60 -6.53 -13.59
C THR A 45 12.11 -6.63 -13.90
N LEU A 46 11.74 -6.70 -15.17
CA LEU A 46 10.36 -6.87 -15.61
C LEU A 46 9.99 -8.35 -15.69
N VAL A 47 8.79 -8.71 -15.25
CA VAL A 47 8.29 -10.09 -15.28
C VAL A 47 6.93 -10.13 -15.98
N GLY A 48 6.87 -10.77 -17.15
CA GLY A 48 5.66 -10.81 -17.98
C GLY A 48 5.44 -12.15 -18.66
N SER A 49 4.31 -12.28 -19.38
CA SER A 49 3.98 -13.51 -20.12
C SER A 49 4.44 -13.52 -21.57
N LYS A 50 5.01 -12.42 -22.06
CA LYS A 50 5.51 -12.25 -23.44
C LYS A 50 6.84 -11.52 -23.44
N PRO A 51 7.66 -11.67 -24.49
CA PRO A 51 8.80 -10.78 -24.69
C PRO A 51 8.39 -9.31 -24.63
N MET A 52 9.22 -8.49 -24.00
CA MET A 52 8.99 -7.06 -23.79
C MET A 52 10.09 -6.28 -24.50
N ASP A 53 9.70 -5.25 -25.23
CA ASP A 53 10.62 -4.26 -25.78
C ASP A 53 10.93 -3.24 -24.69
N ALA A 54 12.02 -3.47 -23.98
CA ALA A 54 12.44 -2.68 -22.83
C ALA A 54 13.96 -2.66 -22.71
N THR A 55 14.49 -1.57 -22.18
CA THR A 55 15.93 -1.42 -21.88
C THR A 55 16.35 -2.16 -20.60
N LEU A 56 15.39 -2.66 -19.82
CA LEU A 56 15.57 -3.33 -18.56
C LEU A 56 15.70 -4.86 -18.72
N ASP A 57 16.26 -5.51 -17.69
CA ASP A 57 16.24 -6.97 -17.60
C ASP A 57 14.79 -7.50 -17.61
N THR A 58 14.57 -8.59 -18.36
CA THR A 58 13.23 -9.19 -18.50
C THR A 58 13.23 -10.67 -18.18
N VAL A 59 12.14 -11.12 -17.58
CA VAL A 59 11.84 -12.55 -17.34
C VAL A 59 10.49 -12.86 -17.98
N VAL A 60 10.48 -13.81 -18.92
CA VAL A 60 9.26 -14.29 -19.58
C VAL A 60 8.84 -15.61 -18.95
N SER A 61 7.57 -15.72 -18.56
CA SER A 61 7.00 -16.93 -17.95
C SER A 61 5.51 -17.05 -18.26
N ASP A 62 5.03 -18.27 -18.53
CA ASP A 62 3.61 -18.55 -18.71
C ASP A 62 2.78 -18.27 -17.43
N THR A 63 3.45 -18.22 -16.29
CA THR A 63 2.87 -17.89 -14.97
C THR A 63 3.61 -16.72 -14.32
N PRO A 64 3.51 -15.49 -14.86
CA PRO A 64 4.33 -14.36 -14.43
C PRO A 64 4.07 -13.95 -12.97
N ASP A 65 2.87 -14.17 -12.44
CA ASP A 65 2.54 -13.96 -11.04
C ASP A 65 3.29 -14.93 -10.10
N VAL A 66 3.49 -16.18 -10.51
CA VAL A 66 4.30 -17.16 -9.79
C VAL A 66 5.77 -16.80 -9.90
N ALA A 67 6.26 -16.53 -11.11
CA ALA A 67 7.65 -16.19 -11.37
C ALA A 67 8.10 -14.94 -10.59
N LEU A 68 7.24 -13.90 -10.52
CA LEU A 68 7.50 -12.68 -9.76
C LEU A 68 7.79 -12.99 -8.28
N ILE A 69 6.96 -13.82 -7.66
CA ILE A 69 7.12 -14.15 -6.23
C ILE A 69 8.27 -15.13 -5.99
N GLN A 70 8.54 -16.02 -6.95
CA GLN A 70 9.70 -16.92 -6.86
C GLN A 70 11.03 -16.16 -6.87
N LEU A 71 11.16 -15.11 -7.70
CA LEU A 71 12.36 -14.25 -7.71
C LEU A 71 12.63 -13.65 -6.32
N LEU A 72 11.58 -13.24 -5.63
CA LEU A 72 11.69 -12.70 -4.26
C LEU A 72 12.07 -13.79 -3.25
N ARG A 73 11.38 -14.93 -3.28
CA ARG A 73 11.66 -16.07 -2.39
C ARG A 73 13.10 -16.56 -2.52
N ASP A 74 13.60 -16.61 -3.74
CA ASP A 74 14.93 -17.14 -4.06
C ASP A 74 16.04 -16.09 -3.84
N GLY A 75 15.70 -14.89 -3.33
CA GLY A 75 16.66 -13.81 -3.05
C GLY A 75 17.31 -13.19 -4.30
N ARG A 76 16.74 -13.43 -5.48
CA ARG A 76 17.21 -12.86 -6.74
C ARG A 76 16.90 -11.37 -6.84
N VAL A 77 15.81 -10.94 -6.19
CA VAL A 77 15.43 -9.54 -5.99
C VAL A 77 15.15 -9.27 -4.51
N ASP A 78 15.24 -8.02 -4.11
CA ASP A 78 15.08 -7.58 -2.73
C ASP A 78 13.63 -7.21 -2.40
N GLY A 79 12.85 -6.92 -3.44
CA GLY A 79 11.44 -6.61 -3.34
C GLY A 79 10.71 -6.79 -4.66
N VAL A 80 9.38 -6.78 -4.60
CA VAL A 80 8.53 -6.90 -5.78
C VAL A 80 7.40 -5.88 -5.77
N VAL A 81 7.03 -5.43 -6.96
CA VAL A 81 5.85 -4.61 -7.23
C VAL A 81 4.92 -5.41 -8.12
N ARG A 82 3.64 -5.51 -7.75
CA ARG A 82 2.66 -6.23 -8.57
C ARG A 82 2.55 -5.68 -9.99
N GLY A 83 2.72 -4.38 -10.15
CA GLY A 83 2.56 -3.73 -11.44
C GLY A 83 1.15 -3.91 -11.99
N SER A 84 1.04 -4.29 -13.26
CA SER A 84 -0.25 -4.51 -13.94
C SER A 84 -0.74 -5.97 -13.92
N LEU A 85 -0.07 -6.89 -13.23
CA LEU A 85 -0.56 -8.27 -13.05
C LEU A 85 -1.91 -8.32 -12.31
N GLY A 86 -2.65 -9.42 -12.49
CA GLY A 86 -3.92 -9.65 -11.83
C GLY A 86 -3.79 -9.71 -10.30
N ALA A 87 -4.57 -8.92 -9.56
CA ALA A 87 -4.46 -8.87 -8.09
C ALA A 87 -4.73 -10.24 -7.45
N SER A 88 -5.84 -10.89 -7.79
CA SER A 88 -6.25 -12.15 -7.15
C SER A 88 -5.26 -13.29 -7.38
N SER A 89 -4.69 -13.41 -8.60
CA SER A 89 -3.69 -14.45 -8.90
C SER A 89 -2.38 -14.18 -8.20
N THR A 90 -1.88 -12.94 -8.25
CA THR A 90 -0.61 -12.56 -7.64
C THR A 90 -0.65 -12.66 -6.11
N LEU A 91 -1.73 -12.17 -5.46
CA LEU A 91 -1.90 -12.28 -4.00
C LEU A 91 -2.03 -13.74 -3.55
N ARG A 92 -2.69 -14.59 -4.35
CA ARG A 92 -2.75 -16.04 -4.07
C ARG A 92 -1.37 -16.69 -4.16
N SER A 93 -0.59 -16.36 -5.20
CA SER A 93 0.78 -16.83 -5.37
C SER A 93 1.69 -16.35 -4.24
N LEU A 94 1.54 -15.09 -3.82
CA LEU A 94 2.26 -14.51 -2.68
C LEU A 94 1.97 -15.30 -1.39
N LYS A 95 0.69 -15.48 -1.05
CA LYS A 95 0.30 -16.25 0.15
C LYS A 95 0.89 -17.65 0.14
N ARG A 96 0.71 -18.39 -0.96
CA ARG A 96 1.16 -19.76 -1.09
C ARG A 96 2.68 -19.92 -1.04
N ILE A 97 3.42 -19.07 -1.78
CA ILE A 97 4.88 -19.23 -1.93
C ILE A 97 5.62 -18.72 -0.70
N MET A 98 5.13 -17.65 -0.08
CA MET A 98 5.76 -17.03 1.09
C MET A 98 5.19 -17.56 2.42
N GLY A 99 4.20 -18.46 2.39
CA GLY A 99 3.62 -19.04 3.61
C GLY A 99 2.84 -18.04 4.45
N LEU A 100 2.14 -17.08 3.83
CA LEU A 100 1.36 -16.08 4.55
C LEU A 100 -0.09 -16.52 4.74
N ASP A 101 -0.57 -16.50 5.98
CA ASP A 101 -1.97 -16.78 6.30
C ASP A 101 -2.88 -15.68 5.80
N ARG A 102 -2.45 -14.42 5.95
CA ARG A 102 -3.18 -13.24 5.51
C ARG A 102 -2.27 -12.15 4.96
N ILE A 103 -2.87 -11.22 4.25
CA ILE A 103 -2.20 -10.07 3.66
C ILE A 103 -2.81 -8.82 4.27
N LEU A 104 -1.96 -7.96 4.83
CA LEU A 104 -2.33 -6.64 5.33
C LEU A 104 -1.54 -5.59 4.55
N ARG A 105 -2.23 -4.56 4.03
CA ARG A 105 -1.62 -3.53 3.20
C ARG A 105 -1.97 -2.14 3.71
N VAL A 106 -1.00 -1.24 3.65
CA VAL A 106 -1.18 0.17 3.95
C VAL A 106 -0.76 0.99 2.74
N SER A 107 -1.68 1.72 2.13
CA SER A 107 -1.41 2.53 0.95
C SER A 107 -0.88 3.90 1.34
N LEU A 108 0.08 4.43 0.59
CA LEU A 108 0.41 5.85 0.62
C LEU A 108 -0.38 6.57 -0.47
N LEU A 109 -1.10 7.60 -0.11
CA LEU A 109 -1.94 8.41 -0.99
C LEU A 109 -1.52 9.88 -0.93
N ARG A 110 -1.76 10.60 -2.03
CA ARG A 110 -1.66 12.06 -2.11
C ARG A 110 -3.03 12.63 -2.45
N ALA A 111 -3.52 13.51 -1.60
CA ALA A 111 -4.74 14.24 -1.86
C ALA A 111 -4.54 15.31 -2.95
N PRO A 112 -5.63 15.81 -3.58
CA PRO A 112 -5.56 16.92 -4.54
C PRO A 112 -4.91 18.20 -3.97
N SER A 113 -4.99 18.40 -2.64
CA SER A 113 -4.30 19.47 -1.93
C SER A 113 -2.77 19.34 -1.91
N GLY A 114 -2.24 18.19 -2.36
CA GLY A 114 -0.82 17.86 -2.28
C GLY A 114 -0.40 17.18 -0.96
N ARG A 115 -1.31 17.04 0.02
CA ARG A 115 -1.00 16.38 1.29
C ARG A 115 -0.90 14.87 1.11
N PHE A 116 0.17 14.29 1.69
CA PHE A 116 0.37 12.85 1.77
C PHE A 116 -0.18 12.29 3.07
N PHE A 117 -0.80 11.12 2.98
CA PHE A 117 -1.28 10.37 4.14
C PHE A 117 -1.27 8.87 3.84
N PHE A 118 -1.10 8.06 4.87
CA PHE A 118 -1.26 6.62 4.78
C PHE A 118 -2.71 6.23 4.98
N PHE A 119 -3.14 5.15 4.33
CA PHE A 119 -4.53 4.73 4.30
C PHE A 119 -4.69 3.21 4.28
N ALA A 120 -5.51 2.67 5.16
CA ALA A 120 -5.86 1.26 5.25
C ALA A 120 -7.26 1.08 5.87
N PRO A 121 -7.88 -0.10 5.74
CA PRO A 121 -7.57 -1.14 4.79
C PRO A 121 -7.86 -0.73 3.34
N VAL A 122 -7.21 -1.37 2.37
CA VAL A 122 -7.44 -1.14 0.93
C VAL A 122 -7.84 -2.41 0.17
N GLY A 123 -7.70 -3.57 0.79
CA GLY A 123 -8.20 -4.84 0.30
C GLY A 123 -9.62 -5.12 0.78
N VAL A 124 -10.47 -5.62 -0.12
CA VAL A 124 -11.89 -5.92 0.20
C VAL A 124 -12.05 -7.02 1.25
N ASP A 125 -11.01 -7.77 1.53
CA ASP A 125 -10.92 -8.86 2.51
C ASP A 125 -10.20 -8.46 3.81
N GLU A 126 -9.90 -7.17 4.00
CA GLU A 126 -9.16 -6.64 5.16
C GLU A 126 -10.07 -5.83 6.10
N GLY A 127 -9.71 -5.77 7.40
CA GLY A 127 -10.27 -4.81 8.36
C GLY A 127 -11.72 -5.03 8.76
N TRP A 128 -12.20 -6.27 8.74
CA TRP A 128 -13.60 -6.59 9.04
C TRP A 128 -13.93 -6.59 10.52
N THR A 129 -12.97 -6.87 11.38
CA THR A 129 -13.13 -6.90 12.82
C THR A 129 -12.39 -5.74 13.48
N ILE A 130 -12.74 -5.43 14.74
CA ILE A 130 -11.97 -4.48 15.57
C ILE A 130 -10.51 -4.92 15.64
N GLN A 131 -10.27 -6.22 15.89
CA GLN A 131 -8.92 -6.76 16.00
C GLN A 131 -8.10 -6.60 14.70
N ASP A 132 -8.72 -6.84 13.52
CA ASP A 132 -8.05 -6.62 12.23
C ASP A 132 -7.65 -5.15 12.05
N LYS A 133 -8.52 -4.21 12.44
CA LYS A 133 -8.24 -2.77 12.34
C LYS A 133 -7.18 -2.32 13.33
N VAL A 134 -7.19 -2.86 14.55
CA VAL A 134 -6.12 -2.60 15.54
C VAL A 134 -4.78 -3.08 15.00
N GLU A 135 -4.72 -4.30 14.49
CA GLU A 135 -3.48 -4.83 13.90
C GLU A 135 -3.01 -4.01 12.69
N LEU A 136 -3.91 -3.61 11.77
CA LEU A 136 -3.58 -2.70 10.68
C LEU A 136 -3.03 -1.37 11.21
N GLY A 137 -3.64 -0.82 12.26
CA GLY A 137 -3.18 0.39 12.92
C GLY A 137 -1.76 0.25 13.45
N GLU A 138 -1.51 -0.77 14.26
CA GLU A 138 -0.18 -1.03 14.86
C GLU A 138 0.90 -1.29 13.79
N LYS A 139 0.63 -2.19 12.84
CA LYS A 139 1.58 -2.53 11.79
C LYS A 139 1.83 -1.37 10.82
N GLY A 140 0.79 -0.57 10.54
CA GLY A 140 0.92 0.64 9.73
C GLY A 140 1.76 1.70 10.40
N VAL A 141 1.57 1.94 11.69
CA VAL A 141 2.42 2.86 12.47
C VAL A 141 3.89 2.43 12.45
N LEU A 142 4.15 1.13 12.61
CA LEU A 142 5.53 0.60 12.51
C LEU A 142 6.15 0.84 11.12
N LEU A 143 5.36 0.70 10.05
CA LEU A 143 5.81 1.03 8.70
C LEU A 143 6.15 2.52 8.57
N ILE A 144 5.27 3.40 9.06
CA ILE A 144 5.40 4.85 8.92
C ILE A 144 6.62 5.36 9.72
N ARG A 145 6.82 4.82 10.92
CA ARG A 145 8.01 5.11 11.77
C ARG A 145 9.33 4.78 11.07
N ARG A 146 9.35 3.82 10.13
CA ARG A 146 10.56 3.54 9.33
C ARG A 146 11.02 4.73 8.50
N PHE A 147 10.11 5.66 8.18
CA PHE A 147 10.41 6.91 7.47
C PHE A 147 10.66 8.11 8.41
N GLY A 148 10.82 7.86 9.71
CA GLY A 148 11.10 8.91 10.70
C GLY A 148 9.89 9.75 11.07
N ILE A 149 8.66 9.24 10.84
CA ILE A 149 7.41 9.95 11.10
C ILE A 149 6.70 9.28 12.27
N GLU A 150 6.29 10.06 13.27
CA GLU A 150 5.37 9.62 14.31
C GLU A 150 3.94 10.01 13.89
N PRO A 151 3.10 9.03 13.42
CA PRO A 151 1.82 9.39 12.85
C PRO A 151 0.74 9.57 13.91
N LYS A 152 -0.14 10.54 13.71
CA LYS A 152 -1.46 10.55 14.31
C LYS A 152 -2.39 9.67 13.49
N VAL A 153 -3.20 8.84 14.17
CA VAL A 153 -4.10 7.89 13.52
C VAL A 153 -5.55 8.35 13.63
N GLY A 154 -6.20 8.57 12.51
CA GLY A 154 -7.65 8.84 12.43
C GLY A 154 -8.43 7.57 12.09
N VAL A 155 -9.34 7.15 12.96
CA VAL A 155 -10.20 5.98 12.70
C VAL A 155 -11.56 6.45 12.23
N LEU A 156 -11.89 6.19 10.98
CA LEU A 156 -13.16 6.59 10.39
C LEU A 156 -14.31 5.67 10.82
N SER A 157 -15.53 6.22 10.80
CA SER A 157 -16.78 5.49 10.99
C SER A 157 -17.81 5.86 9.92
N GLY A 158 -19.00 5.29 9.99
CA GLY A 158 -20.08 5.53 9.03
C GLY A 158 -20.96 6.74 9.33
N GLY A 159 -20.64 7.55 10.35
CA GLY A 159 -21.46 8.71 10.74
C GLY A 159 -20.72 9.75 11.57
N ARG A 160 -21.32 10.92 11.72
CA ARG A 160 -20.94 11.94 12.71
C ARG A 160 -21.55 11.60 14.08
N MET A 161 -21.09 12.24 15.13
CA MET A 161 -21.62 12.00 16.48
C MET A 161 -23.14 12.31 16.58
N GLU A 162 -23.62 13.28 15.83
CA GLU A 162 -25.04 13.65 15.74
C GLU A 162 -25.90 12.62 14.99
N ASP A 163 -25.27 11.72 14.22
CA ASP A 163 -25.97 10.66 13.48
C ASP A 163 -26.29 9.43 14.35
N ARG A 164 -25.81 9.42 15.60
CA ARG A 164 -26.07 8.31 16.52
C ARG A 164 -27.58 8.14 16.77
N GLY A 165 -28.03 6.89 16.68
CA GLY A 165 -29.44 6.51 16.78
C GLY A 165 -30.21 6.53 15.46
N ARG A 166 -29.63 7.00 14.37
CA ARG A 166 -30.29 7.00 13.04
C ARG A 166 -30.33 5.61 12.40
N SER A 167 -29.30 4.79 12.66
CA SER A 167 -29.21 3.43 12.14
C SER A 167 -28.30 2.58 13.03
N PRO A 168 -28.75 1.38 13.46
CA PRO A 168 -27.91 0.48 14.22
C PRO A 168 -26.59 0.10 13.53
N ARG A 169 -26.58 0.09 12.20
CA ARG A 169 -25.37 -0.17 11.42
C ARG A 169 -24.37 0.98 11.53
N VAL A 170 -24.84 2.23 11.49
CA VAL A 170 -24.00 3.41 11.67
C VAL A 170 -23.45 3.43 13.09
N ASP A 171 -24.32 3.24 14.09
CA ASP A 171 -23.93 3.22 15.51
C ASP A 171 -22.84 2.19 15.77
N LYS A 172 -23.00 0.98 15.20
CA LYS A 172 -21.98 -0.07 15.32
C LYS A 172 -20.62 0.37 14.74
N THR A 173 -20.59 1.03 13.59
CA THR A 173 -19.31 1.51 13.01
C THR A 173 -18.65 2.57 13.89
N MET A 174 -19.44 3.40 14.57
CA MET A 174 -18.94 4.42 15.50
C MET A 174 -18.36 3.78 16.76
N ASP A 175 -19.06 2.78 17.32
CA ASP A 175 -18.59 2.02 18.46
C ASP A 175 -17.31 1.23 18.14
N ASP A 176 -17.26 0.61 16.96
CA ASP A 176 -16.06 -0.11 16.47
C ASP A 176 -14.87 0.86 16.31
N ALA A 177 -15.10 2.06 15.74
CA ALA A 177 -14.05 3.04 15.54
C ALA A 177 -13.49 3.58 16.87
N GLU A 178 -14.35 3.86 17.86
CA GLU A 178 -13.91 4.26 19.20
C GLU A 178 -13.14 3.13 19.90
N ALA A 179 -13.62 1.89 19.79
CA ALA A 179 -12.93 0.73 20.36
C ALA A 179 -11.52 0.54 19.74
N VAL A 180 -11.39 0.70 18.41
CA VAL A 180 -10.09 0.64 17.71
C VAL A 180 -9.18 1.78 18.18
N ALA A 181 -9.67 3.02 18.21
CA ALA A 181 -8.89 4.17 18.66
C ALA A 181 -8.44 4.00 20.12
N ALA A 182 -9.31 3.51 20.99
CA ALA A 182 -8.99 3.24 22.40
C ALA A 182 -7.90 2.16 22.53
N ALA A 183 -8.00 1.06 21.78
CA ALA A 183 -7.01 -0.01 21.80
C ALA A 183 -5.64 0.49 21.32
N LEU A 184 -5.59 1.29 20.24
CA LEU A 184 -4.36 1.89 19.75
C LEU A 184 -3.71 2.86 20.76
N ARG A 185 -4.54 3.66 21.49
CA ARG A 185 -4.04 4.53 22.59
C ARG A 185 -3.43 3.72 23.73
N VAL A 186 -4.02 2.60 24.10
CA VAL A 186 -3.46 1.68 25.11
C VAL A 186 -2.09 1.15 24.65
N GLY A 187 -1.92 0.91 23.34
CA GLY A 187 -0.63 0.56 22.70
C GLY A 187 0.36 1.73 22.55
N GLY A 188 0.05 2.92 23.09
CA GLY A 188 0.92 4.10 23.00
C GLY A 188 0.91 4.83 21.66
N ILE A 189 -0.13 4.63 20.84
CA ILE A 189 -0.31 5.30 19.55
C ILE A 189 -1.31 6.46 19.72
N ASP A 190 -0.96 7.65 19.21
CA ASP A 190 -1.91 8.79 19.17
C ASP A 190 -3.02 8.49 18.14
N ALA A 191 -4.16 8.05 18.63
CA ALA A 191 -5.29 7.63 17.80
C ALA A 191 -6.61 8.26 18.27
N LYS A 192 -7.44 8.69 17.30
CA LYS A 192 -8.76 9.26 17.57
C LYS A 192 -9.81 8.72 16.61
N HIS A 193 -11.05 8.66 17.07
CA HIS A 193 -12.21 8.48 16.21
C HIS A 193 -12.43 9.75 15.39
N ALA A 194 -12.37 9.63 14.05
CA ALA A 194 -12.44 10.74 13.10
C ALA A 194 -13.81 10.87 12.40
N SER A 195 -14.83 10.18 12.91
CA SER A 195 -16.18 10.18 12.32
C SER A 195 -16.18 9.77 10.85
N ILE A 196 -17.13 10.26 10.05
CA ILE A 196 -17.21 10.04 8.59
C ILE A 196 -16.44 11.09 7.78
N LEU A 197 -15.87 12.09 8.44
CA LEU A 197 -15.32 13.30 7.83
C LEU A 197 -13.94 13.03 7.21
N PHE A 198 -13.91 12.30 6.11
CA PHE A 198 -12.67 11.92 5.43
C PHE A 198 -11.90 13.14 4.92
N GLU A 199 -12.61 14.16 4.44
CA GLU A 199 -12.05 15.43 3.98
C GLU A 199 -11.28 16.18 5.07
N ASP A 200 -11.75 16.11 6.31
CA ASP A 200 -11.08 16.70 7.47
C ASP A 200 -9.94 15.80 7.94
N ALA A 201 -10.19 14.48 7.97
CA ALA A 201 -9.21 13.49 8.38
C ALA A 201 -7.92 13.54 7.53
N ILE A 202 -8.03 13.76 6.22
CA ILE A 202 -6.87 13.94 5.33
C ILE A 202 -5.98 15.10 5.79
N ASN A 203 -6.55 16.15 6.36
CA ASN A 203 -5.82 17.33 6.80
C ASN A 203 -5.23 17.19 8.21
N GLU A 204 -5.79 16.30 9.04
CA GLU A 204 -5.44 16.17 10.46
C GLU A 204 -4.48 15.00 10.74
N TYR A 205 -4.65 13.85 10.04
CA TYR A 205 -3.95 12.61 10.37
C TYR A 205 -2.93 12.21 9.29
N GLU A 206 -1.79 11.66 9.71
CA GLU A 206 -0.82 11.04 8.82
C GLU A 206 -1.21 9.62 8.43
N TYR A 207 -2.06 8.96 9.24
CA TYR A 207 -2.57 7.62 8.96
C TYR A 207 -4.07 7.54 9.23
N ILE A 208 -4.83 7.09 8.24
CA ILE A 208 -6.29 7.00 8.30
C ILE A 208 -6.72 5.56 8.14
N LEU A 209 -7.54 5.08 9.09
CA LEU A 209 -8.17 3.77 9.04
C LEU A 209 -9.63 3.90 8.59
N ALA A 210 -9.96 3.28 7.46
CA ALA A 210 -11.33 3.17 6.97
C ALA A 210 -12.17 2.19 7.82
N PRO A 211 -13.50 2.27 7.77
CA PRO A 211 -14.38 1.38 8.54
C PRO A 211 -14.17 -0.11 8.23
N ASP A 212 -13.90 -0.44 6.98
CA ASP A 212 -13.61 -1.79 6.48
C ASP A 212 -12.94 -1.73 5.11
N GLY A 213 -12.52 -2.88 4.58
CA GLY A 213 -11.81 -2.96 3.31
C GLY A 213 -12.65 -2.62 2.07
N VAL A 214 -13.97 -2.79 2.13
CA VAL A 214 -14.86 -2.39 1.03
C VAL A 214 -14.97 -0.87 0.99
N CYS A 215 -15.23 -0.23 2.14
CA CYS A 215 -15.23 1.23 2.26
C CYS A 215 -13.89 1.82 1.82
N GLY A 216 -12.79 1.29 2.34
CA GLY A 216 -11.45 1.78 2.01
C GLY A 216 -11.11 1.63 0.53
N ASN A 217 -11.46 0.50 -0.10
CA ASN A 217 -11.26 0.31 -1.54
C ASN A 217 -12.09 1.30 -2.38
N LEU A 218 -13.35 1.53 -2.00
CA LEU A 218 -14.21 2.51 -2.70
C LEU A 218 -13.68 3.94 -2.53
N MET A 219 -13.25 4.31 -1.32
CA MET A 219 -12.66 5.63 -1.04
C MET A 219 -11.37 5.84 -1.84
N PHE A 220 -10.47 4.85 -1.87
CA PHE A 220 -9.29 4.88 -2.72
C PHE A 220 -9.65 5.09 -4.19
N ARG A 221 -10.61 4.33 -4.71
CA ARG A 221 -11.02 4.43 -6.11
C ARG A 221 -11.65 5.79 -6.43
N ALA A 222 -12.50 6.29 -5.54
CA ALA A 222 -13.11 7.61 -5.70
C ALA A 222 -12.05 8.73 -5.70
N LEU A 223 -11.09 8.67 -4.79
CA LEU A 223 -10.04 9.67 -4.67
C LEU A 223 -9.05 9.61 -5.83
N CYS A 224 -8.51 8.41 -6.14
CA CYS A 224 -7.35 8.27 -7.02
C CYS A 224 -7.66 7.86 -8.46
N LEU A 225 -8.84 7.27 -8.75
CA LEU A 225 -9.19 6.82 -10.10
C LEU A 225 -10.27 7.69 -10.74
N VAL A 226 -11.08 8.38 -9.94
CA VAL A 226 -12.13 9.29 -10.40
C VAL A 226 -11.76 10.74 -10.10
N GLY A 227 -11.25 10.99 -8.90
CA GLY A 227 -10.75 12.30 -8.47
C GLY A 227 -9.32 12.58 -8.92
N CYS A 228 -8.74 13.63 -8.36
CA CYS A 228 -7.39 14.11 -8.68
C CYS A 228 -6.35 13.70 -7.63
N GLY A 229 -6.64 12.69 -6.82
CA GLY A 229 -5.67 12.10 -5.90
C GLY A 229 -4.76 11.10 -6.60
N GLU A 230 -3.66 10.76 -5.96
CA GLU A 230 -2.67 9.84 -6.50
C GLU A 230 -2.36 8.71 -5.51
N GLY A 231 -2.11 7.50 -6.03
CA GLY A 231 -1.66 6.35 -5.26
C GLY A 231 -0.16 6.09 -5.44
N TYR A 232 0.54 5.84 -4.35
CA TYR A 232 1.99 5.63 -4.29
C TYR A 232 2.36 4.18 -3.96
N GLY A 233 1.41 3.26 -4.13
CA GLY A 233 1.55 1.85 -3.80
C GLY A 233 1.02 1.51 -2.40
N ALA A 234 0.77 0.21 -2.20
CA ALA A 234 0.26 -0.34 -0.96
C ALA A 234 1.19 -1.47 -0.49
N PRO A 235 2.27 -1.15 0.25
CA PRO A 235 3.16 -2.13 0.82
C PRO A 235 2.47 -3.07 1.81
N LEU A 236 2.98 -4.29 1.91
CA LEU A 236 2.67 -5.21 2.99
C LEU A 236 3.15 -4.67 4.33
N VAL A 237 2.39 -4.95 5.37
CA VAL A 237 2.76 -4.67 6.75
C VAL A 237 2.72 -5.95 7.60
N GLY A 238 3.45 -5.94 8.72
CA GLY A 238 3.53 -7.08 9.62
C GLY A 238 4.44 -8.22 9.14
N THR A 239 5.27 -7.97 8.15
CA THR A 239 6.24 -8.92 7.60
C THR A 239 7.51 -8.20 7.14
N ASP A 240 8.61 -8.94 6.99
CA ASP A 240 9.85 -8.44 6.38
C ASP A 240 9.84 -8.54 4.83
N ILE A 241 8.77 -9.10 4.25
CA ILE A 241 8.62 -9.26 2.81
C ILE A 241 8.34 -7.89 2.18
N VAL A 242 9.19 -7.47 1.25
CA VAL A 242 8.95 -6.25 0.47
C VAL A 242 8.12 -6.59 -0.76
N TYR A 243 6.82 -6.42 -0.62
CA TYR A 243 5.85 -6.51 -1.71
C TYR A 243 5.00 -5.23 -1.68
N VAL A 244 4.88 -4.57 -2.81
CA VAL A 244 4.03 -3.39 -2.98
C VAL A 244 2.91 -3.69 -3.96
N ASP A 245 1.68 -3.63 -3.46
CA ASP A 245 0.49 -3.74 -4.29
C ASP A 245 0.20 -2.44 -5.02
N THR A 246 -0.44 -2.53 -6.19
CA THR A 246 -0.73 -1.40 -7.06
C THR A 246 -2.14 -1.51 -7.63
N SER A 247 -2.73 -0.40 -8.07
CA SER A 247 -3.92 -0.44 -8.91
C SER A 247 -3.53 -0.56 -10.38
N ARG A 248 -4.15 -1.50 -11.13
CA ARG A 248 -3.92 -1.62 -12.57
C ARG A 248 -4.30 -0.36 -13.35
N ALA A 249 -5.35 0.31 -12.90
CA ALA A 249 -5.82 1.57 -13.50
C ALA A 249 -5.05 2.80 -13.01
N GLY A 250 -4.18 2.64 -12.00
CA GLY A 250 -3.38 3.74 -11.44
C GLY A 250 -2.25 4.20 -12.34
N SER A 251 -1.74 5.39 -12.08
CA SER A 251 -0.58 5.98 -12.78
C SER A 251 0.75 5.80 -12.04
N GLY A 252 0.73 5.26 -10.84
CA GLY A 252 1.83 5.34 -9.88
C GLY A 252 2.77 4.13 -9.83
N TYR A 253 3.03 3.43 -10.94
CA TYR A 253 3.97 2.30 -10.89
C TYR A 253 5.40 2.73 -10.53
N GLU A 254 5.87 3.84 -11.07
CA GLU A 254 7.17 4.43 -10.70
C GLU A 254 7.25 4.72 -9.20
N ASN A 255 6.21 5.34 -8.64
CA ASN A 255 6.12 5.63 -7.22
C ASN A 255 6.11 4.36 -6.36
N ALA A 256 5.42 3.30 -6.82
CA ALA A 256 5.39 2.00 -6.14
C ALA A 256 6.77 1.29 -6.16
N ILE A 257 7.53 1.44 -7.24
CA ILE A 257 8.91 0.94 -7.35
C ILE A 257 9.83 1.69 -6.38
N CYS A 258 9.73 3.02 -6.35
CA CYS A 258 10.44 3.87 -5.40
C CYS A 258 10.11 3.46 -3.95
N MET A 259 8.81 3.27 -3.62
CA MET A 259 8.37 2.79 -2.31
C MET A 259 8.96 1.42 -1.97
N ALA A 260 8.94 0.47 -2.91
CA ALA A 260 9.50 -0.86 -2.70
C ALA A 260 11.01 -0.80 -2.38
N SER A 261 11.78 -0.03 -3.15
CA SER A 261 13.21 0.15 -2.91
C SER A 261 13.48 0.79 -1.56
N ALA A 262 12.71 1.81 -1.16
CA ALA A 262 12.85 2.47 0.14
C ALA A 262 12.55 1.54 1.32
N LEU A 263 11.75 0.49 1.11
CA LEU A 263 11.40 -0.49 2.15
C LEU A 263 12.42 -1.61 2.31
N VAL A 264 13.31 -1.81 1.38
CA VAL A 264 14.40 -2.78 1.54
C VAL A 264 15.27 -2.33 2.71
N LYS A 265 15.55 -3.26 3.65
CA LYS A 265 16.51 -2.98 4.71
C LYS A 265 17.87 -2.84 4.05
N GLY A 266 18.50 -1.70 4.20
CA GLY A 266 19.84 -1.46 3.66
C GLY A 266 20.75 -2.62 4.02
N THR A 267 21.38 -3.23 3.05
CA THR A 267 22.53 -4.11 3.28
C THR A 267 23.60 -3.20 3.91
N LYS A 268 23.84 -3.36 5.22
CA LYS A 268 25.06 -2.79 5.79
C LYS A 268 26.21 -3.38 4.97
N ALA A 269 26.88 -2.50 4.19
CA ALA A 269 28.10 -2.83 3.49
C ALA A 269 29.17 -3.28 4.49
#